data_f424a99b69379333de8e84f57e3b9d90
#
_entry.id   f424a99b69379333de8e84f57e3b9d90
#
_cell.length_a   1.000
_cell.length_b   1.000
_cell.length_c   1.000
_cell.angle_alpha   90.00
_cell.angle_beta   90.00
_cell.angle_gamma   90.00
#
_symmetry.space_group_name_H-M   'P 1'
#
loop_
_entity.id
_entity.type
_entity.pdbx_description
1 polymer ?
#
loop_
_entity_poly.entity_id
_entity_poly.type
_entity_poly.pdbx_seq_one_letter_code
_entity_poly.pdbx_strand_id
1 'polypeptide(L)'
;MADAAVAAGVQWFIPSEFGHDTTNPRVVEVLPPFYEKVKIIDHLRSREKDGLNWTSLHTGFFFDFGLTFDLLEFDLRQKTAVIWDDGNSRSSMSTFKTIAQAIIQIFADPTSREEAKNQYIRIATVTTTQNEILQALERVSGTKFQVTRIETAEGKRLGDQHLAPGDKDLAGFFLLLKYVALGKNEFLDWENRSGPHRLAIKAQQESVLDVVGRMYPKVTGEVERGEQ
;
A
#
# COMPACT_ATOMS: atom_id res chain seq x y z
N MET A 1 1.42 -24.12 1.02
CA MET A 1 1.52 -23.74 -0.42
C MET A 1 2.96 -23.78 -0.93
N ALA A 2 3.96 -23.18 -0.23
CA ALA A 2 5.35 -23.22 -0.69
C ALA A 2 5.88 -24.66 -0.94
N ASP A 3 5.65 -25.60 0.00
CA ASP A 3 6.07 -27.00 -0.17
C ASP A 3 5.39 -27.69 -1.35
N ALA A 4 4.10 -27.38 -1.60
CA ALA A 4 3.38 -27.88 -2.77
C ALA A 4 3.94 -27.29 -4.08
N ALA A 5 4.37 -26.02 -4.06
CA ALA A 5 5.02 -25.38 -5.20
C ALA A 5 6.36 -26.07 -5.52
N VAL A 6 7.19 -26.35 -4.51
CA VAL A 6 8.44 -27.12 -4.67
C VAL A 6 8.14 -28.50 -5.26
N ALA A 7 7.20 -29.26 -4.67
CA ALA A 7 6.84 -30.59 -5.12
C ALA A 7 6.31 -30.60 -6.58
N ALA A 8 5.68 -29.50 -7.00
CA ALA A 8 5.16 -29.34 -8.38
C ALA A 8 6.21 -28.75 -9.36
N GLY A 9 7.45 -28.52 -8.93
CA GLY A 9 8.50 -27.95 -9.78
C GLY A 9 8.30 -26.48 -10.14
N VAL A 10 7.55 -25.73 -9.32
CA VAL A 10 7.40 -24.29 -9.50
C VAL A 10 8.75 -23.62 -9.28
N GLN A 11 9.17 -22.78 -10.23
CA GLN A 11 10.47 -22.11 -10.19
C GLN A 11 10.46 -20.77 -9.48
N TRP A 12 9.27 -20.12 -9.36
CA TRP A 12 9.14 -18.79 -8.77
C TRP A 12 7.84 -18.64 -8.01
N PHE A 13 7.92 -18.09 -6.81
CA PHE A 13 6.79 -17.90 -5.92
C PHE A 13 6.68 -16.42 -5.49
N ILE A 14 5.52 -15.82 -5.65
CA ILE A 14 5.21 -14.51 -5.11
C ILE A 14 4.23 -14.73 -3.94
N PRO A 15 4.67 -14.55 -2.70
CA PRO A 15 3.80 -14.69 -1.53
C PRO A 15 2.81 -13.54 -1.42
N SER A 16 1.75 -13.73 -0.62
CA SER A 16 0.74 -12.68 -0.36
C SER A 16 1.29 -11.63 0.61
N GLU A 17 2.28 -10.86 0.15
CA GLU A 17 2.81 -9.71 0.86
C GLU A 17 2.00 -8.45 0.54
N PHE A 18 2.07 -7.93 -0.66
CA PHE A 18 1.27 -6.85 -1.25
C PHE A 18 0.75 -5.81 -0.23
N GLY A 19 1.66 -5.15 0.47
CA GLY A 19 1.31 -4.19 1.52
C GLY A 19 2.52 -3.45 2.07
N HIS A 20 2.48 -3.17 3.36
CA HIS A 20 3.55 -2.46 4.06
C HIS A 20 4.80 -3.32 4.19
N ASP A 21 5.92 -2.65 4.47
CA ASP A 21 7.24 -3.26 4.58
C ASP A 21 7.38 -4.16 5.82
N THR A 22 7.30 -5.47 5.61
CA THR A 22 7.46 -6.49 6.66
C THR A 22 8.92 -6.68 7.11
N THR A 23 9.89 -6.07 6.43
CA THR A 23 11.28 -6.03 6.90
C THR A 23 11.50 -4.99 8.00
N ASN A 24 10.54 -4.08 8.21
CA ASN A 24 10.58 -3.12 9.30
C ASN A 24 9.91 -3.72 10.54
N PRO A 25 10.66 -4.07 11.61
CA PRO A 25 10.11 -4.72 12.80
C PRO A 25 9.05 -3.86 13.50
N ARG A 26 9.18 -2.52 13.44
CA ARG A 26 8.18 -1.61 14.03
C ARG A 26 6.82 -1.68 13.30
N VAL A 27 6.82 -1.94 11.99
CA VAL A 27 5.58 -2.15 11.22
C VAL A 27 4.93 -3.47 11.61
N VAL A 28 5.73 -4.52 11.75
CA VAL A 28 5.25 -5.87 12.15
C VAL A 28 4.71 -5.86 13.58
N GLU A 29 5.35 -5.12 14.49
CA GLU A 29 4.89 -4.95 15.88
C GLU A 29 3.51 -4.25 15.93
N VAL A 30 3.30 -3.22 15.11
CA VAL A 30 2.01 -2.50 15.01
C VAL A 30 0.93 -3.35 14.36
N LEU A 31 1.29 -4.23 13.43
CA LEU A 31 0.38 -5.06 12.65
C LEU A 31 0.62 -6.55 12.93
N PRO A 32 0.19 -7.10 14.08
CA PRO A 32 0.49 -8.47 14.49
C PRO A 32 0.21 -9.55 13.44
N PRO A 33 -0.85 -9.47 12.59
CA PRO A 33 -1.02 -10.44 11.49
C PRO A 33 0.15 -10.51 10.51
N PHE A 34 1.03 -9.50 10.46
CA PHE A 34 2.20 -9.49 9.59
C PHE A 34 3.32 -10.42 10.07
N TYR A 35 3.30 -10.88 11.33
CA TYR A 35 4.19 -11.94 11.78
C TYR A 35 4.07 -13.22 10.95
N GLU A 36 2.85 -13.55 10.51
CA GLU A 36 2.64 -14.72 9.65
C GLU A 36 3.27 -14.53 8.26
N LYS A 37 3.27 -13.31 7.72
CA LYS A 37 3.95 -12.99 6.46
C LYS A 37 5.46 -13.18 6.59
N VAL A 38 6.07 -12.71 7.69
CA VAL A 38 7.50 -12.90 7.97
C VAL A 38 7.85 -14.39 8.02
N LYS A 39 7.06 -15.21 8.74
CA LYS A 39 7.26 -16.66 8.80
C LYS A 39 7.18 -17.33 7.42
N ILE A 40 6.27 -16.85 6.56
CA ILE A 40 6.15 -17.38 5.18
C ILE A 40 7.44 -17.09 4.40
N ILE A 41 8.00 -15.90 4.52
CA ILE A 41 9.26 -15.57 3.84
C ILE A 41 10.43 -16.41 4.38
N ASP A 42 10.52 -16.59 5.69
CA ASP A 42 11.56 -17.43 6.28
C ASP A 42 11.44 -18.88 5.80
N HIS A 43 10.21 -19.37 5.64
CA HIS A 43 9.99 -20.68 5.05
C HIS A 43 10.41 -20.72 3.56
N LEU A 44 10.06 -19.71 2.76
CA LEU A 44 10.48 -19.63 1.35
C LEU A 44 12.03 -19.60 1.23
N ARG A 45 12.73 -18.85 2.08
CA ARG A 45 14.21 -18.86 2.15
C ARG A 45 14.75 -20.27 2.38
N SER A 46 14.13 -21.05 3.26
CA SER A 46 14.55 -22.41 3.51
C SER A 46 14.40 -23.35 2.32
N ARG A 47 13.56 -22.97 1.33
CA ARG A 47 13.27 -23.76 0.09
C ARG A 47 14.10 -23.31 -1.11
N GLU A 48 14.90 -22.25 -1.00
CA GLU A 48 15.83 -21.82 -2.07
C GLU A 48 16.77 -22.94 -2.53
N LYS A 49 17.26 -23.76 -1.58
CA LYS A 49 18.07 -24.93 -1.87
C LYS A 49 17.37 -26.00 -2.72
N ASP A 50 16.05 -25.99 -2.74
CA ASP A 50 15.21 -26.91 -3.53
C ASP A 50 14.86 -26.31 -4.91
N GLY A 51 15.49 -25.18 -5.28
CA GLY A 51 15.34 -24.51 -6.57
C GLY A 51 14.15 -23.54 -6.65
N LEU A 52 13.43 -23.30 -5.54
CA LEU A 52 12.35 -22.30 -5.51
C LEU A 52 12.92 -20.91 -5.32
N ASN A 53 12.72 -20.02 -6.30
CA ASN A 53 12.96 -18.58 -6.13
C ASN A 53 11.69 -17.90 -5.62
N TRP A 54 11.85 -16.75 -4.98
CA TRP A 54 10.72 -15.96 -4.50
C TRP A 54 10.96 -14.47 -4.67
N THR A 55 9.87 -13.70 -4.67
CA THR A 55 9.91 -12.23 -4.61
C THR A 55 8.77 -11.76 -3.72
N SER A 56 9.11 -11.02 -2.68
CA SER A 56 8.14 -10.33 -1.83
C SER A 56 7.92 -8.92 -2.35
N LEU A 57 6.68 -8.58 -2.73
CA LEU A 57 6.33 -7.25 -3.23
C LEU A 57 5.71 -6.40 -2.11
N HIS A 58 6.45 -5.40 -1.65
CA HIS A 58 5.93 -4.35 -0.78
C HIS A 58 5.36 -3.23 -1.67
N THR A 59 4.07 -3.01 -1.58
CA THR A 59 3.31 -2.10 -2.45
C THR A 59 2.92 -0.81 -1.77
N GLY A 60 3.21 -0.67 -0.48
CA GLY A 60 2.62 0.37 0.34
C GLY A 60 1.11 0.23 0.44
N PHE A 61 0.42 1.34 0.60
CA PHE A 61 -1.04 1.34 0.59
C PHE A 61 -1.58 1.22 -0.84
N PHE A 62 -2.71 0.56 -1.03
CA PHE A 62 -3.35 0.46 -2.36
C PHE A 62 -4.14 1.75 -2.63
N PHE A 63 -3.64 2.59 -3.53
CA PHE A 63 -4.16 3.94 -3.73
C PHE A 63 -5.58 3.94 -4.30
N ASP A 64 -5.81 3.22 -5.40
CA ASP A 64 -7.14 3.11 -6.03
C ASP A 64 -8.15 2.38 -5.13
N PHE A 65 -7.74 1.32 -4.45
CA PHE A 65 -8.56 0.62 -3.46
C PHE A 65 -8.89 1.53 -2.26
N GLY A 66 -7.89 2.26 -1.77
CA GLY A 66 -8.05 3.19 -0.65
C GLY A 66 -9.04 4.32 -0.94
N LEU A 67 -9.06 4.84 -2.17
CA LEU A 67 -10.05 5.84 -2.60
C LEU A 67 -11.46 5.23 -2.80
N THR A 68 -11.53 3.95 -3.21
CA THR A 68 -12.82 3.28 -3.46
C THR A 68 -13.57 2.96 -2.18
N PHE A 69 -12.85 2.59 -1.11
CA PHE A 69 -13.41 2.08 0.14
C PHE A 69 -13.14 3.00 1.34
N ASP A 70 -12.86 4.28 1.10
CA ASP A 70 -12.63 5.33 2.10
C ASP A 70 -11.49 5.01 3.10
N LEU A 71 -10.59 4.09 2.72
CA LEU A 71 -9.49 3.65 3.59
C LEU A 71 -8.36 4.67 3.70
N LEU A 72 -8.35 5.68 2.83
CA LEU A 72 -7.46 6.85 2.91
C LEU A 72 -8.11 8.03 3.63
N GLU A 73 -9.28 7.79 4.26
CA GLU A 73 -10.05 8.78 5.01
C GLU A 73 -10.66 9.89 4.14
N PHE A 74 -11.00 9.56 2.89
CA PHE A 74 -11.74 10.44 1.99
C PHE A 74 -13.05 9.77 1.57
N ASP A 75 -14.18 10.27 2.07
CA ASP A 75 -15.50 9.92 1.53
C ASP A 75 -15.77 10.81 0.31
N LEU A 76 -15.62 10.22 -0.88
CA LEU A 76 -15.75 10.95 -2.14
C LEU A 76 -17.19 11.36 -2.43
N ARG A 77 -18.17 10.62 -1.92
CA ARG A 77 -19.61 10.91 -2.14
C ARG A 77 -20.10 12.02 -1.23
N GLN A 78 -19.74 11.94 0.07
CA GLN A 78 -20.09 12.95 1.07
C GLN A 78 -19.19 14.19 1.00
N LYS A 79 -18.07 14.10 0.27
CA LYS A 79 -17.05 15.16 0.19
C LYS A 79 -16.53 15.54 1.58
N THR A 80 -16.22 14.53 2.38
CA THR A 80 -15.63 14.68 3.70
C THR A 80 -14.26 14.01 3.76
N ALA A 81 -13.39 14.50 4.64
CA ALA A 81 -12.07 13.93 4.85
C ALA A 81 -11.70 13.95 6.34
N VAL A 82 -11.01 12.88 6.79
CA VAL A 82 -10.33 12.88 8.09
C VAL A 82 -8.83 12.95 7.83
N ILE A 83 -8.22 14.05 8.20
CA ILE A 83 -6.78 14.29 7.99
C ILE A 83 -6.04 13.93 9.28
N TRP A 84 -5.01 13.12 9.14
CA TRP A 84 -4.15 12.71 10.24
C TRP A 84 -3.11 13.81 10.51
N ASP A 85 -3.06 14.30 11.75
CA ASP A 85 -2.21 15.41 12.20
C ASP A 85 -2.35 16.65 11.28
N ASP A 86 -1.25 17.04 10.63
CA ASP A 86 -1.21 18.15 9.67
C ASP A 86 -1.47 17.73 8.22
N GLY A 87 -1.57 16.42 7.95
CA GLY A 87 -1.80 15.86 6.62
C GLY A 87 -0.57 15.82 5.71
N ASN A 88 0.63 16.07 6.25
CA ASN A 88 1.87 16.15 5.49
C ASN A 88 2.77 14.90 5.61
N SER A 89 2.31 13.87 6.31
CA SER A 89 3.03 12.59 6.36
C SER A 89 3.10 11.97 4.96
N ARG A 90 4.32 11.68 4.50
CA ARG A 90 4.56 11.09 3.18
C ARG A 90 4.30 9.60 3.22
N SER A 91 3.58 9.09 2.23
CA SER A 91 3.22 7.68 2.10
C SER A 91 3.40 7.19 0.68
N SER A 92 4.17 6.13 0.51
CA SER A 92 4.32 5.44 -0.77
C SER A 92 3.12 4.54 -1.00
N MET A 93 2.47 4.71 -2.14
CA MET A 93 1.23 4.04 -2.51
C MET A 93 1.30 3.47 -3.92
N SER A 94 0.64 2.34 -4.15
CA SER A 94 0.57 1.71 -5.46
C SER A 94 -0.86 1.54 -5.95
N THR A 95 -1.08 1.73 -7.26
CA THR A 95 -2.30 1.30 -7.93
C THR A 95 -2.19 -0.17 -8.34
N PHE A 96 -3.33 -0.85 -8.52
CA PHE A 96 -3.33 -2.21 -9.08
C PHE A 96 -2.65 -2.29 -10.43
N LYS A 97 -2.74 -1.20 -11.24
CA LYS A 97 -2.03 -1.10 -12.52
C LYS A 97 -0.51 -1.18 -12.33
N THR A 98 0.04 -0.40 -11.41
CA THR A 98 1.49 -0.41 -11.12
C THR A 98 1.93 -1.77 -10.57
N ILE A 99 1.14 -2.39 -9.70
CA ILE A 99 1.43 -3.72 -9.17
C ILE A 99 1.50 -4.76 -10.30
N ALA A 100 0.50 -4.76 -11.19
CA ALA A 100 0.49 -5.66 -12.34
C ALA A 100 1.68 -5.42 -13.28
N GLN A 101 2.02 -4.16 -13.56
CA GLN A 101 3.19 -3.79 -14.36
C GLN A 101 4.50 -4.27 -13.73
N ALA A 102 4.66 -4.17 -12.42
CA ALA A 102 5.83 -4.67 -11.70
C ALA A 102 5.98 -6.19 -11.87
N ILE A 103 4.89 -6.94 -11.70
CA ILE A 103 4.89 -8.39 -11.86
C ILE A 103 5.26 -8.77 -13.30
N ILE A 104 4.64 -8.12 -14.29
CA ILE A 104 4.95 -8.35 -15.71
C ILE A 104 6.43 -8.04 -15.97
N GLN A 105 6.93 -6.91 -15.48
CA GLN A 105 8.32 -6.50 -15.67
C GLN A 105 9.30 -7.51 -15.07
N ILE A 106 9.06 -7.99 -13.84
CA ILE A 106 9.90 -9.00 -13.18
C ILE A 106 10.01 -10.29 -14.03
N PHE A 107 8.92 -10.70 -14.68
CA PHE A 107 8.96 -11.94 -15.48
C PHE A 107 9.39 -11.73 -16.95
N ALA A 108 9.16 -10.55 -17.51
CA ALA A 108 9.49 -10.26 -18.91
C ALA A 108 10.91 -9.69 -19.12
N ASP A 109 11.47 -9.00 -18.12
CA ASP A 109 12.78 -8.34 -18.21
C ASP A 109 13.84 -9.09 -17.40
N PRO A 110 14.90 -9.63 -18.04
CA PRO A 110 15.92 -10.42 -17.34
C PRO A 110 16.62 -9.66 -16.21
N THR A 111 16.86 -8.36 -16.38
CA THR A 111 17.52 -7.52 -15.36
C THR A 111 16.61 -7.39 -14.14
N SER A 112 15.36 -6.99 -14.34
CA SER A 112 14.39 -6.88 -13.24
C SER A 112 14.13 -8.22 -12.56
N ARG A 113 14.17 -9.33 -13.30
CA ARG A 113 14.05 -10.67 -12.74
C ARG A 113 15.21 -11.00 -11.81
N GLU A 114 16.45 -10.71 -12.21
CA GLU A 114 17.62 -10.97 -11.37
C GLU A 114 17.63 -10.08 -10.12
N GLU A 115 17.27 -8.79 -10.26
CA GLU A 115 17.13 -7.87 -9.14
C GLU A 115 16.07 -8.31 -8.12
N ALA A 116 15.01 -8.98 -8.58
CA ALA A 116 13.89 -9.41 -7.76
C ALA A 116 14.07 -10.81 -7.16
N LYS A 117 15.07 -11.56 -7.60
CA LYS A 117 15.28 -12.96 -7.19
C LYS A 117 15.67 -13.07 -5.72
N ASN A 118 14.82 -13.78 -4.96
CA ASN A 118 14.99 -14.02 -3.52
C ASN A 118 15.14 -12.70 -2.72
N GLN A 119 14.34 -11.70 -3.13
CA GLN A 119 14.41 -10.37 -2.56
C GLN A 119 13.04 -9.84 -2.12
N TYR A 120 13.10 -8.93 -1.17
CA TYR A 120 12.03 -7.98 -0.92
C TYR A 120 12.18 -6.81 -1.89
N ILE A 121 11.10 -6.47 -2.57
CA ILE A 121 11.06 -5.41 -3.57
C ILE A 121 9.99 -4.40 -3.18
N ARG A 122 10.36 -3.12 -3.11
CA ARG A 122 9.42 -2.01 -2.97
C ARG A 122 8.99 -1.51 -4.33
N ILE A 123 7.70 -1.31 -4.51
CA ILE A 123 7.10 -0.65 -5.67
C ILE A 123 6.14 0.44 -5.20
N ALA A 124 6.08 1.54 -5.90
CA ALA A 124 5.12 2.61 -5.64
C ALA A 124 4.75 3.32 -6.95
N THR A 125 3.49 3.69 -7.10
CA THR A 125 3.02 4.61 -8.14
C THR A 125 3.46 6.02 -7.77
N VAL A 126 3.18 6.42 -6.54
CA VAL A 126 3.50 7.74 -5.99
C VAL A 126 3.95 7.64 -4.54
N THR A 127 4.73 8.62 -4.10
CA THR A 127 4.90 8.94 -2.67
C THR A 127 4.28 10.32 -2.45
N THR A 128 3.19 10.37 -1.68
CA THR A 128 2.33 11.56 -1.56
C THR A 128 1.87 11.78 -0.12
N THR A 129 1.11 12.85 0.10
CA THR A 129 0.53 13.22 1.37
C THR A 129 -0.99 13.30 1.30
N GLN A 130 -1.70 13.23 2.44
CA GLN A 130 -3.15 13.42 2.43
C GLN A 130 -3.54 14.81 1.90
N ASN A 131 -2.74 15.84 2.17
CA ASN A 131 -3.02 17.19 1.66
C ASN A 131 -2.92 17.25 0.13
N GLU A 132 -1.95 16.59 -0.49
CA GLU A 132 -1.83 16.51 -1.96
C GLU A 132 -3.00 15.73 -2.58
N ILE A 133 -3.43 14.63 -1.94
CA ILE A 133 -4.61 13.87 -2.37
C ILE A 133 -5.88 14.73 -2.26
N LEU A 134 -6.05 15.44 -1.14
CA LEU A 134 -7.18 16.35 -0.92
C LEU A 134 -7.24 17.43 -2.00
N GLN A 135 -6.11 18.07 -2.31
CA GLN A 135 -6.03 19.10 -3.36
C GLN A 135 -6.42 18.52 -4.74
N ALA A 136 -5.98 17.30 -5.06
CA ALA A 136 -6.35 16.64 -6.30
C ALA A 136 -7.85 16.31 -6.34
N LEU A 137 -8.42 15.82 -5.23
CA LEU A 137 -9.87 15.55 -5.12
C LEU A 137 -10.70 16.82 -5.26
N GLU A 138 -10.33 17.91 -4.61
CA GLU A 138 -11.01 19.20 -4.73
C GLU A 138 -10.91 19.78 -6.14
N ARG A 139 -9.77 19.61 -6.80
CA ARG A 139 -9.59 20.02 -8.20
C ARG A 139 -10.47 19.24 -9.15
N VAL A 140 -10.54 17.91 -9.01
CA VAL A 140 -11.34 17.05 -9.90
C VAL A 140 -12.83 17.23 -9.66
N SER A 141 -13.26 17.35 -8.40
CA SER A 141 -14.69 17.51 -8.05
C SER A 141 -15.20 18.93 -8.24
N GLY A 142 -14.31 19.92 -8.31
CA GLY A 142 -14.69 21.34 -8.28
C GLY A 142 -15.33 21.80 -6.96
N THR A 143 -15.20 21.01 -5.89
CA THR A 143 -15.86 21.24 -4.60
C THR A 143 -14.87 21.10 -3.46
N LYS A 144 -14.99 21.95 -2.43
CA LYS A 144 -14.23 21.81 -1.20
C LYS A 144 -14.78 20.67 -0.34
N PHE A 145 -13.87 19.92 0.27
CA PHE A 145 -14.18 18.86 1.22
C PHE A 145 -14.34 19.45 2.64
N GLN A 146 -15.26 18.87 3.41
CA GLN A 146 -15.33 19.14 4.86
C GLN A 146 -14.26 18.31 5.55
N VAL A 147 -13.31 18.99 6.19
CA VAL A 147 -12.15 18.35 6.81
C VAL A 147 -12.30 18.30 8.33
N THR A 148 -12.16 17.10 8.87
CA THR A 148 -11.91 16.88 10.31
C THR A 148 -10.49 16.37 10.51
N ARG A 149 -10.00 16.34 11.75
CA ARG A 149 -8.63 15.90 12.05
C ARG A 149 -8.62 14.87 13.16
N ILE A 150 -7.64 13.98 13.08
CA ILE A 150 -7.31 13.02 14.12
C ILE A 150 -5.80 13.05 14.36
N GLU A 151 -5.37 12.96 15.60
CA GLU A 151 -3.96 12.84 15.94
C GLU A 151 -3.49 11.38 15.76
N THR A 152 -2.25 11.19 15.29
CA THR A 152 -1.64 9.86 15.14
C THR A 152 -1.73 9.03 16.41
N ALA A 153 -1.51 9.63 17.58
CA ALA A 153 -1.61 8.94 18.88
C ALA A 153 -3.01 8.42 19.17
N GLU A 154 -4.04 9.20 18.82
CA GLU A 154 -5.44 8.80 19.01
C GLU A 154 -5.85 7.69 18.03
N GLY A 155 -5.46 7.79 16.76
CA GLY A 155 -5.70 6.74 15.78
C GLY A 155 -5.08 5.40 16.20
N LYS A 156 -3.84 5.44 16.71
CA LYS A 156 -3.19 4.25 17.26
C LYS A 156 -3.91 3.68 18.48
N ARG A 157 -4.29 4.54 19.43
CA ARG A 157 -5.00 4.14 20.64
C ARG A 157 -6.32 3.43 20.31
N LEU A 158 -7.08 3.98 19.38
CA LEU A 158 -8.34 3.38 18.91
C LEU A 158 -8.09 2.03 18.22
N GLY A 159 -7.07 1.93 17.36
CA GLY A 159 -6.69 0.69 16.71
C GLY A 159 -6.31 -0.41 17.71
N ASP A 160 -5.48 -0.08 18.70
CA ASP A 160 -5.06 -1.01 19.76
C ASP A 160 -6.25 -1.49 20.60
N GLN A 161 -7.22 -0.64 20.91
CA GLN A 161 -8.42 -1.01 21.66
C GLN A 161 -9.28 -2.03 20.91
N HIS A 162 -9.45 -1.86 19.60
CA HIS A 162 -10.22 -2.76 18.74
C HIS A 162 -9.49 -4.07 18.38
N LEU A 163 -8.17 -4.14 18.61
CA LEU A 163 -7.37 -5.35 18.43
C LEU A 163 -7.15 -6.13 19.73
N ALA A 164 -7.88 -5.80 20.79
CA ALA A 164 -7.77 -6.51 22.06
C ALA A 164 -8.04 -8.03 21.90
N PRO A 165 -7.38 -8.91 22.70
CA PRO A 165 -7.54 -10.35 22.58
C PRO A 165 -9.02 -10.78 22.68
N GLY A 166 -9.49 -11.48 21.65
CA GLY A 166 -10.88 -11.94 21.53
C GLY A 166 -11.77 -11.07 20.64
N ASP A 167 -11.35 -9.87 20.27
CA ASP A 167 -12.01 -9.06 19.26
C ASP A 167 -11.64 -9.57 17.86
N LYS A 168 -12.65 -9.93 17.08
CA LYS A 168 -12.49 -10.34 15.67
C LYS A 168 -12.83 -9.19 14.71
N ASP A 169 -12.98 -7.99 15.24
CA ASP A 169 -13.31 -6.83 14.43
C ASP A 169 -12.11 -6.39 13.58
N LEU A 170 -12.31 -6.39 12.28
CA LEU A 170 -11.32 -5.88 11.33
C LEU A 170 -11.13 -4.36 11.44
N ALA A 171 -12.01 -3.64 12.13
CA ALA A 171 -11.94 -2.18 12.27
C ALA A 171 -10.62 -1.75 12.93
N GLY A 172 -10.22 -2.42 14.01
CA GLY A 172 -8.94 -2.16 14.66
C GLY A 172 -7.74 -2.37 13.74
N PHE A 173 -7.77 -3.46 12.98
CA PHE A 173 -6.71 -3.74 12.00
C PHE A 173 -6.64 -2.66 10.92
N PHE A 174 -7.79 -2.20 10.38
CA PHE A 174 -7.81 -1.11 9.41
C PHE A 174 -7.33 0.23 10.00
N LEU A 175 -7.67 0.53 11.26
CA LEU A 175 -7.15 1.71 11.95
C LEU A 175 -5.63 1.68 12.08
N LEU A 176 -5.05 0.53 12.42
CA LEU A 176 -3.60 0.38 12.49
C LEU A 176 -2.93 0.40 11.11
N LEU A 177 -3.58 -0.11 10.06
CA LEU A 177 -3.12 0.10 8.68
C LEU A 177 -3.06 1.59 8.32
N LYS A 178 -4.11 2.35 8.68
CA LYS A 178 -4.14 3.81 8.48
C LYS A 178 -3.09 4.52 9.34
N TYR A 179 -2.90 4.10 10.58
CA TYR A 179 -1.82 4.60 11.43
C TYR A 179 -0.45 4.46 10.75
N VAL A 180 -0.16 3.29 10.17
CA VAL A 180 1.11 3.05 9.46
C VAL A 180 1.20 3.90 8.19
N ALA A 181 0.08 4.09 7.47
CA ALA A 181 0.08 4.77 6.18
C ALA A 181 -0.01 6.30 6.28
N LEU A 182 -0.79 6.82 7.21
CA LEU A 182 -1.19 8.24 7.25
C LEU A 182 -0.61 8.98 8.46
N GLY A 183 -0.27 8.24 9.53
CA GLY A 183 0.24 8.82 10.76
C GLY A 183 1.65 9.39 10.63
N LYS A 184 2.01 10.29 11.53
CA LYS A 184 3.32 10.96 11.59
C LYS A 184 4.40 10.01 12.14
N ASN A 185 4.71 8.94 11.40
CA ASN A 185 5.64 7.88 11.79
C ASN A 185 6.66 7.52 10.70
N GLU A 186 6.50 8.05 9.49
CA GLU A 186 7.40 7.88 8.34
C GLU A 186 7.58 6.41 7.86
N PHE A 187 6.72 5.48 8.25
CA PHE A 187 6.88 4.06 7.90
C PHE A 187 6.84 3.80 6.40
N LEU A 188 6.09 4.58 5.66
CA LEU A 188 5.91 4.44 4.22
C LEU A 188 6.58 5.56 3.38
N ASP A 189 7.40 6.41 3.96
CA ASP A 189 8.22 7.35 3.18
C ASP A 189 9.44 6.60 2.58
N TRP A 190 9.20 5.81 1.54
CA TRP A 190 10.23 4.99 0.93
C TRP A 190 11.21 5.76 0.04
N GLU A 191 10.96 7.03 -0.22
CA GLU A 191 11.89 7.90 -0.93
C GLU A 191 13.03 8.36 -0.01
N ASN A 192 12.70 8.59 1.28
CA ASN A 192 13.65 9.11 2.25
C ASN A 192 14.14 8.05 3.25
N ARG A 193 13.68 6.80 3.15
CA ARG A 193 14.08 5.72 4.06
C ARG A 193 14.87 4.63 3.36
N SER A 194 15.95 4.20 4.03
CA SER A 194 16.63 2.96 3.67
C SER A 194 15.71 1.74 3.82
N GLY A 195 15.96 0.69 3.05
CA GLY A 195 15.17 -0.54 3.10
C GLY A 195 15.36 -1.39 1.85
N PRO A 196 14.44 -2.33 1.59
CA PRO A 196 14.47 -3.16 0.39
C PRO A 196 14.62 -2.37 -0.90
N HIS A 197 15.19 -3.02 -1.91
CA HIS A 197 15.36 -2.44 -3.23
C HIS A 197 14.04 -1.92 -3.81
N ARG A 198 14.06 -0.70 -4.37
CA ARG A 198 12.91 -0.13 -5.07
C ARG A 198 13.04 -0.44 -6.56
N LEU A 199 12.15 -1.27 -7.07
CA LEU A 199 12.10 -1.56 -8.50
C LEU A 199 11.63 -0.33 -9.26
N ALA A 200 12.44 0.14 -10.20
CA ALA A 200 12.06 1.19 -11.13
C ALA A 200 11.07 0.62 -12.16
N ILE A 201 9.82 1.04 -12.11
CA ILE A 201 8.81 0.63 -13.07
C ILE A 201 9.06 1.34 -14.40
N LYS A 202 9.30 0.57 -15.46
CA LYS A 202 9.63 1.07 -16.80
C LYS A 202 8.43 1.66 -17.54
N ALA A 203 7.21 1.25 -17.19
CA ALA A 203 5.99 1.80 -17.76
C ALA A 203 5.71 3.21 -17.22
N GLN A 204 4.93 4.00 -17.99
CA GLN A 204 4.52 5.33 -17.57
C GLN A 204 3.76 5.28 -16.24
N GLN A 205 4.26 6.03 -15.26
CA GLN A 205 3.66 6.15 -13.94
C GLN A 205 2.50 7.16 -13.98
N GLU A 206 1.47 6.91 -13.16
CA GLU A 206 0.38 7.84 -12.92
C GLU A 206 0.79 8.85 -11.83
N SER A 207 0.42 10.11 -12.00
CA SER A 207 0.48 11.11 -10.93
C SER A 207 -0.70 10.94 -9.95
N VAL A 208 -0.67 11.63 -8.81
CA VAL A 208 -1.81 11.70 -7.88
C VAL A 208 -3.07 12.16 -8.61
N LEU A 209 -2.95 13.19 -9.45
CA LEU A 209 -4.08 13.75 -10.20
C LEU A 209 -4.65 12.75 -11.22
N ASP A 210 -3.78 11.98 -11.90
CA ASP A 210 -4.24 10.95 -12.86
C ASP A 210 -5.05 9.85 -12.14
N VAL A 211 -4.56 9.38 -10.99
CA VAL A 211 -5.26 8.35 -10.20
C VAL A 211 -6.59 8.89 -9.69
N VAL A 212 -6.60 10.08 -9.10
CA VAL A 212 -7.80 10.72 -8.58
C VAL A 212 -8.82 10.98 -9.70
N GLY A 213 -8.38 11.55 -10.84
CA GLY A 213 -9.23 11.82 -11.99
C GLY A 213 -9.90 10.57 -12.54
N ARG A 214 -9.16 9.45 -12.58
CA ARG A 214 -9.68 8.14 -13.00
C ARG A 214 -10.62 7.50 -11.98
N MET A 215 -10.37 7.68 -10.70
CA MET A 215 -11.12 6.99 -9.62
C MET A 215 -12.35 7.76 -9.19
N TYR A 216 -12.31 9.08 -9.13
CA TYR A 216 -13.40 9.92 -8.65
C TYR A 216 -14.74 9.62 -9.38
N PRO A 217 -14.83 9.67 -10.72
CA PRO A 217 -16.09 9.37 -11.42
C PRO A 217 -16.55 7.92 -11.23
N LYS A 218 -15.63 6.96 -11.07
CA LYS A 218 -15.98 5.56 -10.84
C LYS A 218 -16.64 5.33 -9.47
N VAL A 219 -16.19 6.06 -8.46
CA VAL A 219 -16.68 5.93 -7.08
C VAL A 219 -17.98 6.72 -6.88
N THR A 220 -18.03 7.94 -7.41
CA THR A 220 -19.17 8.85 -7.19
C THR A 220 -20.31 8.66 -8.21
N GLY A 221 -19.99 8.16 -9.40
CA GLY A 221 -20.91 8.14 -10.56
C GLY A 221 -21.01 9.51 -11.24
N GLU A 222 -20.24 10.51 -10.81
CA GLU A 222 -20.18 11.82 -11.46
C GLU A 222 -19.31 11.72 -12.72
N VAL A 223 -19.85 12.07 -13.87
CA VAL A 223 -19.08 12.21 -15.12
C VAL A 223 -18.29 13.52 -15.06
N GLU A 224 -17.03 13.52 -15.52
CA GLU A 224 -16.27 14.77 -15.69
C GLU A 224 -17.15 15.80 -16.42
N ARG A 225 -17.39 16.93 -15.77
CA ARG A 225 -17.99 18.08 -16.44
C ARG A 225 -16.92 18.61 -17.39
N GLY A 226 -17.01 18.18 -18.65
CA GLY A 226 -16.17 18.73 -19.70
C GLY A 226 -16.21 20.24 -19.64
N GLU A 227 -15.05 20.88 -19.69
CA GLU A 227 -14.94 22.31 -19.93
C GLU A 227 -15.72 22.60 -21.22
N GLN A 228 -16.83 23.37 -21.08
CA GLN A 228 -17.52 23.99 -22.19
C GLN A 228 -16.88 25.33 -22.50
#